data_a2ad867e0766e75dc4174074c3c003f6
#
_entry.id   a2ad867e0766e75dc4174074c3c003f6
#
_cell.length_a   1.000
_cell.length_b   1.000
_cell.length_c   1.000
_cell.angle_alpha   90.00
_cell.angle_beta   90.00
_cell.angle_gamma   90.00
#
_symmetry.space_group_name_H-M   'P 1'
#
loop_
_entity.id
_entity.type
_entity.pdbx_description
1 polymer ?
#
loop_
_entity_poly.entity_id
_entity_poly.type
_entity_poly.pdbx_seq_one_letter_code
_entity_poly.pdbx_strand_id
1 'polypeptide(L)'
;MSAPSAVAAPPAAASQPAEVARARVAIMVASYQVDVVVPTKFSVETFMDDLISVLEASVDDPTVDFTAENGHWTLSRPGKSPLPRWSTLAEHDIADGALLLLTTTESGEAFDPLVEDITDALARVNEREFTEFDSGTAALTGMSAFGVGALVITGLLSWSWTRTGSVVWCAVPALILGVLCVFAATALERRYGEPRLGLGAMLSAIPLLAVGAAMLVPLPYEQHGPFQAANLAAGAAVATIISVIRLRSTRLGLPALLAIAVLGALLTIFASIETALDLSARQLAGAAVLVGLLLLTAAPRLAVLVAQIRPPDLPDPGREVNHSTLTDIFDAETAGPGEEEQPAAQRNRATLSLESRARLAINGLRGLIVAASTLLAGAAVLSAALSPGGIREIIMAAAVSGVLVMRSRWYPDRVQAIALVAAATVTVVGVGFVLVDAYATAPARTVVVLVIAALAAAGAVSGARLPGVRLSPVVRRTIDLIEYAFILAVPVLACWIMGIYTAMRGL
;
A
#
# COMPACT_ATOMS: atom_id res chain seq x y z
N MET A 1 -50.07 94.43 35.44
CA MET A 1 -50.05 93.07 36.08
C MET A 1 -50.08 92.08 35.01
N SER A 2 -48.89 91.58 34.63
CA SER A 2 -48.66 90.69 33.54
C SER A 2 -48.49 89.29 34.08
N ALA A 3 -49.21 88.32 33.51
CA ALA A 3 -49.07 86.92 33.81
C ALA A 3 -47.92 86.31 33.04
N PRO A 4 -47.15 85.36 33.57
CA PRO A 4 -46.02 84.74 32.88
C PRO A 4 -46.48 83.65 31.89
N SER A 5 -45.85 83.64 30.74
CA SER A 5 -46.00 82.62 29.66
C SER A 5 -45.45 81.27 30.07
N ALA A 6 -46.23 80.22 29.88
CA ALA A 6 -45.81 78.86 30.03
C ALA A 6 -44.83 78.44 28.93
N VAL A 7 -43.68 77.90 29.29
CA VAL A 7 -42.65 77.32 28.39
C VAL A 7 -43.12 75.91 28.05
N ALA A 8 -43.32 75.65 26.78
CA ALA A 8 -43.63 74.29 26.26
C ALA A 8 -42.40 73.34 26.40
N ALA A 9 -42.63 72.17 26.94
CA ALA A 9 -41.64 71.10 27.05
C ALA A 9 -41.28 70.56 25.61
N PRO A 10 -40.02 70.21 25.38
CA PRO A 10 -39.62 69.64 24.13
C PRO A 10 -40.25 68.19 23.86
N PRO A 11 -40.56 67.79 22.66
CA PRO A 11 -41.11 66.49 22.37
C PRO A 11 -40.13 65.38 22.74
N ALA A 12 -40.61 64.32 23.36
CA ALA A 12 -39.85 63.11 23.70
C ALA A 12 -39.22 62.52 22.43
N ALA A 13 -37.90 62.38 22.43
CA ALA A 13 -37.18 61.71 21.40
C ALA A 13 -37.70 60.29 21.24
N ALA A 14 -38.21 59.93 20.09
CA ALA A 14 -38.55 58.58 19.67
C ALA A 14 -37.30 57.70 19.88
N SER A 15 -37.42 56.65 20.69
CA SER A 15 -36.38 55.64 20.85
C SER A 15 -36.13 54.98 19.50
N GLN A 16 -35.00 55.31 18.87
CA GLN A 16 -34.52 54.56 17.70
C GLN A 16 -34.33 53.09 18.13
N PRO A 17 -34.77 52.08 17.37
CA PRO A 17 -34.46 50.68 17.66
C PRO A 17 -32.96 50.54 17.73
N ALA A 18 -32.45 49.95 18.83
CA ALA A 18 -31.01 49.71 19.01
C ALA A 18 -30.46 48.97 17.80
N GLU A 19 -29.61 49.63 17.04
CA GLU A 19 -28.95 49.03 15.85
C GLU A 19 -28.08 47.89 16.36
N VAL A 20 -28.48 46.64 16.02
CA VAL A 20 -27.73 45.46 16.41
C VAL A 20 -26.38 45.51 15.68
N ALA A 21 -25.30 45.70 16.42
CA ALA A 21 -23.96 45.68 15.82
C ALA A 21 -23.70 44.33 15.15
N ARG A 22 -23.41 44.37 13.86
CA ARG A 22 -23.20 43.21 12.99
C ARG A 22 -21.83 43.31 12.36
N ALA A 23 -21.18 42.15 12.12
CA ALA A 23 -19.95 42.04 11.34
C ALA A 23 -20.15 41.03 10.21
N ARG A 24 -19.60 41.35 9.05
CA ARG A 24 -19.51 40.44 7.95
C ARG A 24 -18.23 39.60 8.13
N VAL A 25 -18.37 38.27 8.24
CA VAL A 25 -17.25 37.36 8.46
C VAL A 25 -17.27 36.25 7.41
N ALA A 26 -16.11 35.80 6.99
CA ALA A 26 -15.94 34.64 6.14
C ALA A 26 -15.81 33.39 7.02
N ILE A 27 -16.72 32.42 6.86
CA ILE A 27 -16.66 31.17 7.62
C ILE A 27 -16.21 30.06 6.73
N MET A 28 -15.15 29.35 7.14
CA MET A 28 -14.64 28.17 6.44
C MET A 28 -15.24 26.92 7.07
N VAL A 29 -15.86 26.09 6.23
CA VAL A 29 -16.42 24.79 6.58
C VAL A 29 -15.79 23.76 5.66
N ALA A 30 -14.98 22.86 6.18
CA ALA A 30 -14.15 21.93 5.40
C ALA A 30 -13.32 22.68 4.33
N SER A 31 -13.65 22.55 3.06
CA SER A 31 -13.00 23.26 1.94
C SER A 31 -13.81 24.43 1.38
N TYR A 32 -14.96 24.76 2.01
CA TYR A 32 -15.86 25.80 1.52
C TYR A 32 -15.74 27.07 2.39
N GLN A 33 -15.75 28.23 1.73
CA GLN A 33 -15.83 29.53 2.40
C GLN A 33 -17.19 30.15 2.11
N VAL A 34 -17.88 30.55 3.19
CA VAL A 34 -19.20 31.21 3.10
C VAL A 34 -19.13 32.54 3.83
N ASP A 35 -19.49 33.62 3.16
CA ASP A 35 -19.56 34.95 3.75
C ASP A 35 -20.94 35.14 4.40
N VAL A 36 -20.95 35.40 5.69
CA VAL A 36 -22.17 35.60 6.47
C VAL A 36 -22.10 36.85 7.34
N VAL A 37 -23.25 37.42 7.65
CA VAL A 37 -23.36 38.57 8.58
C VAL A 37 -23.83 38.03 9.91
N VAL A 38 -22.99 38.17 10.93
CA VAL A 38 -23.26 37.69 12.30
C VAL A 38 -23.37 38.82 13.31
N PRO A 39 -24.17 38.69 14.35
CA PRO A 39 -24.26 39.68 15.41
C PRO A 39 -22.99 39.62 16.29
N THR A 40 -22.39 40.81 16.59
CA THR A 40 -21.13 40.84 17.33
C THR A 40 -21.33 40.92 18.86
N LYS A 41 -22.49 41.32 19.32
CA LYS A 41 -22.80 41.52 20.74
C LYS A 41 -23.57 40.37 21.41
N PHE A 42 -23.93 39.34 20.63
CA PHE A 42 -24.55 38.13 21.19
C PHE A 42 -23.50 37.06 21.42
N SER A 43 -23.73 36.19 22.40
CA SER A 43 -22.85 35.05 22.63
C SER A 43 -22.88 34.10 21.41
N VAL A 44 -21.76 33.46 21.13
CA VAL A 44 -21.63 32.51 20.01
C VAL A 44 -22.72 31.43 20.06
N GLU A 45 -23.07 30.97 21.27
CA GLU A 45 -24.14 29.98 21.49
C GLU A 45 -25.50 30.44 21.00
N THR A 46 -25.83 31.72 21.11
CA THR A 46 -27.16 32.24 20.77
C THR A 46 -27.47 32.21 19.28
N PHE A 47 -26.46 32.37 18.45
CA PHE A 47 -26.69 32.41 17.00
C PHE A 47 -26.10 31.20 16.23
N MET A 48 -25.48 30.24 16.95
CA MET A 48 -24.80 29.12 16.33
C MET A 48 -25.75 28.20 15.52
N ASP A 49 -26.93 27.89 16.06
CA ASP A 49 -27.90 27.02 15.39
C ASP A 49 -28.47 27.68 14.12
N ASP A 50 -28.72 29.00 14.16
CA ASP A 50 -29.12 29.77 12.98
C ASP A 50 -27.99 29.81 11.94
N LEU A 51 -26.75 29.98 12.41
CA LEU A 51 -25.57 29.99 11.56
C LEU A 51 -25.37 28.64 10.84
N ILE A 52 -25.50 27.53 11.55
CA ILE A 52 -25.37 26.19 10.97
C ILE A 52 -26.44 25.99 9.89
N SER A 53 -27.68 26.39 10.15
CA SER A 53 -28.75 26.27 9.15
C SER A 53 -28.48 27.09 7.88
N VAL A 54 -27.87 28.27 8.00
CA VAL A 54 -27.47 29.11 6.85
C VAL A 54 -26.28 28.48 6.11
N LEU A 55 -25.31 27.89 6.80
CA LEU A 55 -24.16 27.22 6.20
C LEU A 55 -24.59 25.94 5.48
N GLU A 56 -25.47 25.14 6.08
CA GLU A 56 -26.02 23.91 5.46
C GLU A 56 -26.82 24.25 4.19
N ALA A 57 -27.59 25.34 4.21
CA ALA A 57 -28.31 25.81 3.01
C ALA A 57 -27.37 26.37 1.91
N SER A 58 -26.17 26.81 2.30
CA SER A 58 -25.22 27.44 1.37
C SER A 58 -24.18 26.47 0.78
N VAL A 59 -23.95 25.33 1.46
CA VAL A 59 -23.00 24.28 1.02
C VAL A 59 -23.79 23.12 0.46
N ASP A 60 -23.89 23.01 -0.86
CA ASP A 60 -24.60 21.93 -1.57
C ASP A 60 -23.68 20.72 -1.76
N ASP A 61 -23.13 20.19 -0.66
CA ASP A 61 -22.25 19.00 -0.67
C ASP A 61 -22.69 18.00 0.39
N PRO A 62 -23.26 16.85 -0.01
CA PRO A 62 -23.72 15.82 0.91
C PRO A 62 -22.60 15.12 1.69
N THR A 63 -21.33 15.42 1.40
CA THR A 63 -20.18 14.86 2.14
C THR A 63 -19.79 15.70 3.34
N VAL A 64 -20.31 16.92 3.47
CA VAL A 64 -20.10 17.79 4.64
C VAL A 64 -21.17 17.50 5.68
N ASP A 65 -20.77 16.88 6.77
CA ASP A 65 -21.69 16.55 7.87
C ASP A 65 -21.71 17.71 8.88
N PHE A 66 -22.89 18.30 9.09
CA PHE A 66 -23.14 19.33 10.07
C PHE A 66 -23.66 18.78 11.42
N THR A 67 -23.69 17.43 11.57
CA THR A 67 -24.02 16.82 12.87
C THR A 67 -22.79 16.75 13.74
N ALA A 68 -22.86 17.30 14.95
CA ALA A 68 -21.79 17.19 15.93
C ALA A 68 -22.01 15.90 16.75
N GLU A 69 -21.42 14.77 16.33
CA GLU A 69 -21.62 13.47 16.99
C GLU A 69 -21.22 13.46 18.47
N ASN A 70 -20.20 14.22 18.89
CA ASN A 70 -19.67 14.21 20.27
C ASN A 70 -19.26 15.60 20.77
N GLY A 71 -19.99 16.66 20.42
CA GLY A 71 -19.58 17.99 20.84
C GLY A 71 -20.56 19.09 20.43
N HIS A 72 -20.12 20.31 20.58
CA HIS A 72 -20.86 21.49 20.14
C HIS A 72 -20.07 22.27 19.11
N TRP A 73 -20.76 22.80 18.11
CA TRP A 73 -20.15 23.69 17.13
C TRP A 73 -19.73 25.02 17.80
N THR A 74 -18.57 25.52 17.43
CA THR A 74 -18.05 26.82 17.79
C THR A 74 -17.20 27.39 16.66
N LEU A 75 -16.80 28.65 16.81
CA LEU A 75 -15.95 29.35 15.85
C LEU A 75 -14.52 29.42 16.36
N SER A 76 -13.54 29.31 15.50
CA SER A 76 -12.13 29.55 15.83
C SER A 76 -11.47 30.45 14.79
N ARG A 77 -10.44 31.20 15.17
CA ARG A 77 -9.54 31.84 14.20
C ARG A 77 -8.53 30.84 13.66
N PRO A 78 -8.07 30.97 12.41
CA PRO A 78 -7.01 30.12 11.90
C PRO A 78 -5.79 30.10 12.82
N GLY A 79 -5.39 28.90 13.26
CA GLY A 79 -4.24 28.70 14.15
C GLY A 79 -4.41 29.13 15.60
N LYS A 80 -5.63 29.45 16.06
CA LYS A 80 -5.95 29.77 17.46
C LYS A 80 -6.94 28.76 18.04
N SER A 81 -7.00 28.73 19.39
CA SER A 81 -7.99 27.93 20.12
C SER A 81 -9.42 28.35 19.80
N PRO A 82 -10.38 27.40 19.85
CA PRO A 82 -11.79 27.67 19.65
C PRO A 82 -12.31 28.78 20.63
N LEU A 83 -13.25 29.60 20.12
CA LEU A 83 -13.88 30.64 20.93
C LEU A 83 -14.83 30.01 21.96
N PRO A 84 -14.80 30.46 23.21
CA PRO A 84 -15.79 30.03 24.22
C PRO A 84 -17.20 30.37 23.76
N ARG A 85 -18.14 29.44 23.85
CA ARG A 85 -19.53 29.62 23.35
C ARG A 85 -20.29 30.74 24.08
N TRP A 86 -19.94 31.00 25.33
CA TRP A 86 -20.54 32.08 26.14
C TRP A 86 -20.00 33.48 25.85
N SER A 87 -18.87 33.58 25.12
CA SER A 87 -18.26 34.86 24.76
C SER A 87 -18.88 35.46 23.52
N THR A 88 -18.73 36.77 23.34
CA THR A 88 -19.20 37.51 22.18
C THR A 88 -18.05 37.69 21.16
N LEU A 89 -18.40 37.88 19.89
CA LEU A 89 -17.41 38.13 18.82
C LEU A 89 -16.68 39.49 19.09
N ALA A 90 -17.36 40.44 19.73
CA ALA A 90 -16.79 41.73 20.06
C ALA A 90 -15.70 41.63 21.15
N GLU A 91 -15.84 40.73 22.13
CA GLU A 91 -14.83 40.47 23.17
C GLU A 91 -13.52 39.91 22.63
N HIS A 92 -13.60 39.22 21.47
CA HIS A 92 -12.45 38.64 20.79
C HIS A 92 -11.91 39.49 19.63
N ASP A 93 -12.28 40.79 19.54
CA ASP A 93 -11.85 41.73 18.49
C ASP A 93 -12.03 41.16 17.07
N ILE A 94 -13.16 40.51 16.80
CA ILE A 94 -13.49 40.02 15.48
C ILE A 94 -14.06 41.18 14.67
N ALA A 95 -13.20 41.68 13.76
CA ALA A 95 -13.54 42.77 12.86
C ALA A 95 -14.30 42.30 11.63
N ASP A 96 -14.89 43.27 10.90
CA ASP A 96 -15.48 43.04 9.59
C ASP A 96 -14.45 42.49 8.60
N GLY A 97 -14.82 41.42 7.88
CA GLY A 97 -13.91 40.70 6.98
C GLY A 97 -13.02 39.64 7.63
N ALA A 98 -13.18 39.34 8.92
CA ALA A 98 -12.39 38.29 9.57
C ALA A 98 -12.73 36.89 9.06
N LEU A 99 -11.69 36.04 8.90
CA LEU A 99 -11.85 34.63 8.59
C LEU A 99 -11.99 33.81 9.89
N LEU A 100 -13.04 32.99 9.96
CA LEU A 100 -13.32 32.08 11.06
C LEU A 100 -13.47 30.66 10.53
N LEU A 101 -13.08 29.69 11.31
CA LEU A 101 -13.25 28.26 11.03
C LEU A 101 -14.42 27.73 11.85
N LEU A 102 -15.32 26.97 11.26
CA LEU A 102 -16.30 26.20 11.99
C LEU A 102 -15.60 24.94 12.55
N THR A 103 -15.54 24.83 13.87
CA THR A 103 -14.87 23.73 14.58
C THR A 103 -15.80 23.14 15.62
N THR A 104 -15.67 21.85 15.89
CA THR A 104 -16.34 21.20 17.01
C THR A 104 -15.46 21.28 18.24
N THR A 105 -16.04 21.70 19.37
CA THR A 105 -15.44 21.51 20.69
C THR A 105 -16.12 20.35 21.36
N GLU A 106 -15.33 19.39 21.85
CA GLU A 106 -15.85 18.40 22.76
C GLU A 106 -16.50 19.09 23.95
N SER A 107 -17.61 18.58 24.42
CA SER A 107 -18.28 19.11 25.60
C SER A 107 -17.30 19.09 26.78
N GLY A 108 -16.79 20.24 27.16
CA GLY A 108 -15.66 20.37 28.09
C GLY A 108 -15.95 20.02 29.54
N GLU A 109 -16.95 19.21 29.79
CA GLU A 109 -17.25 18.60 31.09
C GLU A 109 -17.64 17.13 30.88
N ALA A 110 -16.81 16.36 30.13
CA ALA A 110 -16.73 14.94 30.40
C ALA A 110 -15.99 14.80 31.73
N PHE A 111 -16.72 14.97 32.86
CA PHE A 111 -16.25 14.39 34.11
C PHE A 111 -16.04 12.92 33.80
N ASP A 112 -14.79 12.45 33.89
CA ASP A 112 -14.56 11.01 33.95
C ASP A 112 -15.50 10.53 35.08
N PRO A 113 -16.51 9.68 34.77
CA PRO A 113 -17.44 9.28 35.79
C PRO A 113 -16.63 8.68 36.94
N LEU A 114 -16.96 9.13 38.17
CA LEU A 114 -16.26 8.70 39.37
C LEU A 114 -16.29 7.16 39.39
N VAL A 115 -15.11 6.55 39.30
CA VAL A 115 -14.99 5.09 39.28
C VAL A 115 -15.13 4.64 40.72
N GLU A 116 -16.37 4.35 41.14
CA GLU A 116 -16.69 3.91 42.52
C GLU A 116 -16.37 2.43 42.72
N ASP A 117 -16.24 1.67 41.62
CA ASP A 117 -15.97 0.22 41.65
C ASP A 117 -14.70 -0.15 40.87
N ILE A 118 -13.87 -0.98 41.49
CA ILE A 118 -12.64 -1.52 40.87
C ILE A 118 -12.95 -2.27 39.57
N THR A 119 -14.10 -2.91 39.48
CA THR A 119 -14.53 -3.65 38.28
C THR A 119 -14.78 -2.71 37.10
N ASP A 120 -15.34 -1.54 37.35
CA ASP A 120 -15.58 -0.51 36.31
C ASP A 120 -14.25 0.15 35.85
N ALA A 121 -13.32 0.35 36.81
CA ALA A 121 -11.96 0.81 36.47
C ALA A 121 -11.23 -0.19 35.58
N LEU A 122 -11.32 -1.48 35.91
CA LEU A 122 -10.70 -2.55 35.10
C LEU A 122 -11.36 -2.67 33.71
N ALA A 123 -12.69 -2.54 33.61
CA ALA A 123 -13.40 -2.57 32.36
C ALA A 123 -12.94 -1.42 31.42
N ARG A 124 -12.77 -0.19 31.97
CA ARG A 124 -12.29 0.96 31.21
C ARG A 124 -10.82 0.85 30.80
N VAL A 125 -9.97 0.31 31.67
CA VAL A 125 -8.57 0.00 31.29
C VAL A 125 -8.55 -1.02 30.18
N ASN A 126 -9.38 -2.07 30.31
CA ASN A 126 -9.49 -3.11 29.28
C ASN A 126 -9.97 -2.53 27.92
N GLU A 127 -10.97 -1.65 27.94
CA GLU A 127 -11.52 -1.00 26.76
C GLU A 127 -10.51 -0.02 26.08
N ARG A 128 -9.67 0.66 26.89
CA ARG A 128 -8.64 1.59 26.39
C ARG A 128 -7.36 0.89 25.90
N GLU A 129 -6.93 -0.17 26.58
CA GLU A 129 -5.64 -0.82 26.30
C GLU A 129 -5.76 -2.04 25.38
N PHE A 130 -6.91 -2.70 25.34
CA PHE A 130 -7.12 -3.92 24.55
C PHE A 130 -8.20 -3.69 23.51
N THR A 131 -7.82 -3.87 22.24
CA THR A 131 -8.80 -3.93 21.15
C THR A 131 -9.59 -5.24 21.26
N GLU A 132 -10.90 -5.16 21.28
CA GLU A 132 -11.78 -6.33 21.31
C GLU A 132 -11.58 -7.19 20.05
N PHE A 133 -11.78 -8.51 20.23
CA PHE A 133 -11.81 -9.46 19.12
C PHE A 133 -13.16 -9.33 18.39
N ASP A 134 -13.24 -8.35 17.49
CA ASP A 134 -14.43 -8.06 16.71
C ASP A 134 -14.66 -9.06 15.57
N SER A 135 -15.82 -8.97 14.94
CA SER A 135 -16.20 -9.83 13.81
C SER A 135 -15.23 -9.67 12.61
N GLY A 136 -14.67 -8.48 12.39
CA GLY A 136 -13.69 -8.21 11.34
C GLY A 136 -12.36 -8.92 11.60
N THR A 137 -11.87 -8.84 12.83
CA THR A 137 -10.65 -9.55 13.27
C THR A 137 -10.85 -11.07 13.22
N ALA A 138 -12.02 -11.56 13.66
CA ALA A 138 -12.37 -12.99 13.57
C ALA A 138 -12.38 -13.49 12.11
N ALA A 139 -12.99 -12.74 11.21
CA ALA A 139 -13.04 -13.06 9.79
C ALA A 139 -11.63 -13.07 9.15
N LEU A 140 -10.79 -12.09 9.47
CA LEU A 140 -9.41 -12.03 8.98
C LEU A 140 -8.57 -13.20 9.51
N THR A 141 -8.70 -13.50 10.81
CA THR A 141 -7.99 -14.62 11.45
C THR A 141 -8.44 -15.95 10.86
N GLY A 142 -9.76 -16.17 10.71
CA GLY A 142 -10.31 -17.37 10.08
C GLY A 142 -9.83 -17.54 8.64
N MET A 143 -9.81 -16.46 7.85
CA MET A 143 -9.33 -16.50 6.46
C MET A 143 -7.82 -16.74 6.39
N SER A 144 -7.02 -16.18 7.30
CA SER A 144 -5.57 -16.45 7.36
C SER A 144 -5.28 -17.90 7.72
N ALA A 145 -6.01 -18.46 8.69
CA ALA A 145 -5.92 -19.88 9.03
C ALA A 145 -6.32 -20.79 7.86
N PHE A 146 -7.39 -20.43 7.15
CA PHE A 146 -7.81 -21.13 5.93
C PHE A 146 -6.73 -21.10 4.85
N GLY A 147 -6.09 -19.95 4.62
CA GLY A 147 -4.98 -19.80 3.67
C GLY A 147 -3.77 -20.67 4.04
N VAL A 148 -3.38 -20.65 5.31
CA VAL A 148 -2.30 -21.53 5.83
C VAL A 148 -2.68 -23.00 5.64
N GLY A 149 -3.93 -23.37 5.97
CA GLY A 149 -4.45 -24.73 5.75
C GLY A 149 -4.34 -25.16 4.28
N ALA A 150 -4.73 -24.30 3.34
CA ALA A 150 -4.62 -24.56 1.91
C ALA A 150 -3.15 -24.77 1.46
N LEU A 151 -2.21 -23.98 1.98
CA LEU A 151 -0.78 -24.16 1.70
C LEU A 151 -0.24 -25.48 2.26
N VAL A 152 -0.63 -25.83 3.49
CA VAL A 152 -0.25 -27.11 4.12
C VAL A 152 -0.80 -28.29 3.32
N ILE A 153 -2.08 -28.25 2.92
CA ILE A 153 -2.70 -29.29 2.10
C ILE A 153 -1.95 -29.42 0.74
N THR A 154 -1.65 -28.29 0.11
CA THR A 154 -0.88 -28.26 -1.13
C THR A 154 0.50 -28.91 -0.95
N GLY A 155 1.19 -28.60 0.14
CA GLY A 155 2.49 -29.20 0.48
C GLY A 155 2.40 -30.71 0.74
N LEU A 156 1.39 -31.16 1.50
CA LEU A 156 1.17 -32.58 1.80
C LEU A 156 0.83 -33.39 0.56
N LEU A 157 -0.03 -32.86 -0.34
CA LEU A 157 -0.36 -33.51 -1.60
C LEU A 157 0.87 -33.56 -2.53
N SER A 158 1.68 -32.48 -2.59
CA SER A 158 2.96 -32.46 -3.30
C SER A 158 3.92 -33.52 -2.77
N TRP A 159 4.08 -33.60 -1.46
CA TRP A 159 4.91 -34.61 -0.80
C TRP A 159 4.44 -36.03 -1.12
N SER A 160 3.13 -36.29 -1.03
CA SER A 160 2.55 -37.57 -1.36
C SER A 160 2.81 -37.94 -2.83
N TRP A 161 2.62 -36.99 -3.75
CA TRP A 161 2.85 -37.19 -5.18
C TRP A 161 4.31 -37.52 -5.50
N THR A 162 5.28 -36.85 -4.88
CA THR A 162 6.71 -37.17 -5.10
C THR A 162 7.09 -38.57 -4.64
N ARG A 163 6.30 -39.19 -3.74
CA ARG A 163 6.53 -40.54 -3.22
C ARG A 163 5.76 -41.62 -4.00
N THR A 164 4.57 -41.30 -4.48
CA THR A 164 3.64 -42.28 -5.05
C THR A 164 3.42 -42.15 -6.55
N GLY A 165 3.69 -40.96 -7.14
CA GLY A 165 3.37 -40.65 -8.53
C GLY A 165 1.88 -40.68 -8.88
N SER A 166 1.00 -40.86 -7.90
CA SER A 166 -0.42 -41.10 -8.14
C SER A 166 -1.18 -39.82 -8.47
N VAL A 167 -1.57 -39.68 -9.73
CA VAL A 167 -2.38 -38.55 -10.20
C VAL A 167 -3.76 -38.55 -9.55
N VAL A 168 -4.41 -39.73 -9.45
CA VAL A 168 -5.77 -39.85 -8.92
C VAL A 168 -5.88 -39.42 -7.46
N TRP A 169 -4.93 -39.86 -6.62
CA TRP A 169 -4.97 -39.58 -5.19
C TRP A 169 -4.31 -38.26 -4.78
N CYS A 170 -3.57 -37.61 -5.65
CA CYS A 170 -2.90 -36.35 -5.33
C CYS A 170 -3.42 -35.17 -6.18
N ALA A 171 -3.43 -35.30 -7.52
CA ALA A 171 -3.86 -34.19 -8.40
C ALA A 171 -5.37 -33.94 -8.32
N VAL A 172 -6.19 -35.00 -8.36
CA VAL A 172 -7.65 -34.86 -8.37
C VAL A 172 -8.15 -34.18 -7.08
N PRO A 173 -7.75 -34.56 -5.86
CA PRO A 173 -8.15 -33.86 -4.65
C PRO A 173 -7.67 -32.39 -4.63
N ALA A 174 -6.46 -32.11 -5.10
CA ALA A 174 -5.95 -30.72 -5.19
C ALA A 174 -6.82 -29.84 -6.10
N LEU A 175 -7.18 -30.37 -7.26
CA LEU A 175 -8.04 -29.67 -8.22
C LEU A 175 -9.46 -29.49 -7.70
N ILE A 176 -10.07 -30.50 -7.07
CA ILE A 176 -11.40 -30.41 -6.50
C ILE A 176 -11.42 -29.34 -5.39
N LEU A 177 -10.46 -29.39 -4.46
CA LEU A 177 -10.38 -28.42 -3.37
C LEU A 177 -10.12 -27.00 -3.91
N GLY A 178 -9.25 -26.86 -4.91
CA GLY A 178 -9.00 -25.57 -5.55
C GLY A 178 -10.25 -25.01 -6.23
N VAL A 179 -11.01 -25.83 -6.95
CA VAL A 179 -12.29 -25.42 -7.58
C VAL A 179 -13.32 -25.05 -6.51
N LEU A 180 -13.43 -25.81 -5.42
CA LEU A 180 -14.30 -25.48 -4.30
C LEU A 180 -13.93 -24.13 -3.68
N CYS A 181 -12.63 -23.81 -3.53
CA CYS A 181 -12.18 -22.49 -3.07
C CYS A 181 -12.57 -21.37 -4.05
N VAL A 182 -12.53 -21.60 -5.36
CA VAL A 182 -13.02 -20.62 -6.36
C VAL A 182 -14.52 -20.39 -6.22
N PHE A 183 -15.31 -21.47 -6.04
CA PHE A 183 -16.74 -21.34 -5.80
C PHE A 183 -17.03 -20.61 -4.48
N ALA A 184 -16.30 -20.94 -3.40
CA ALA A 184 -16.40 -20.23 -2.13
C ALA A 184 -16.07 -18.75 -2.27
N ALA A 185 -15.00 -18.41 -3.00
CA ALA A 185 -14.63 -17.02 -3.29
C ALA A 185 -15.74 -16.24 -4.00
N THR A 186 -16.31 -16.84 -5.05
CA THR A 186 -17.41 -16.22 -5.82
C THR A 186 -18.70 -16.11 -5.00
N ALA A 187 -18.99 -17.09 -4.14
CA ALA A 187 -20.13 -17.06 -3.23
C ALA A 187 -19.99 -15.95 -2.18
N LEU A 188 -18.81 -15.83 -1.56
CA LEU A 188 -18.52 -14.79 -0.57
C LEU A 188 -18.68 -13.39 -1.17
N GLU A 189 -18.25 -13.19 -2.42
CA GLU A 189 -18.37 -11.89 -3.08
C GLU A 189 -19.80 -11.56 -3.52
N ARG A 190 -20.47 -12.53 -4.18
CA ARG A 190 -21.77 -12.24 -4.82
C ARG A 190 -22.96 -12.39 -3.87
N ARG A 191 -22.91 -13.35 -2.93
CA ARG A 191 -24.04 -13.69 -2.06
C ARG A 191 -23.93 -13.04 -0.69
N TYR A 192 -22.73 -12.90 -0.16
CA TYR A 192 -22.50 -12.34 1.17
C TYR A 192 -21.97 -10.91 1.15
N GLY A 193 -21.57 -10.39 -0.02
CA GLY A 193 -21.08 -9.01 -0.13
C GLY A 193 -19.73 -8.77 0.54
N GLU A 194 -18.94 -9.85 0.78
CA GLU A 194 -17.66 -9.81 1.46
C GLU A 194 -16.46 -9.99 0.51
N PRO A 195 -16.06 -8.94 -0.23
CA PRO A 195 -15.06 -9.06 -1.27
C PRO A 195 -13.65 -9.33 -0.74
N ARG A 196 -13.35 -8.94 0.52
CA ARG A 196 -12.04 -9.22 1.15
C ARG A 196 -11.87 -10.69 1.48
N LEU A 197 -12.91 -11.33 2.01
CA LEU A 197 -12.91 -12.77 2.28
C LEU A 197 -12.90 -13.57 0.98
N GLY A 198 -13.63 -13.11 -0.04
CA GLY A 198 -13.59 -13.69 -1.39
C GLY A 198 -12.19 -13.67 -2.00
N LEU A 199 -11.45 -12.57 -1.83
CA LEU A 199 -10.05 -12.50 -2.25
C LEU A 199 -9.16 -13.50 -1.52
N GLY A 200 -9.31 -13.64 -0.19
CA GLY A 200 -8.57 -14.61 0.61
C GLY A 200 -8.80 -16.06 0.16
N ALA A 201 -10.06 -16.43 -0.08
CA ALA A 201 -10.42 -17.74 -0.62
C ALA A 201 -9.84 -17.98 -2.02
N MET A 202 -9.84 -16.94 -2.87
CA MET A 202 -9.24 -17.01 -4.20
C MET A 202 -7.73 -17.19 -4.17
N LEU A 203 -7.02 -16.46 -3.29
CA LEU A 203 -5.58 -16.63 -3.10
C LEU A 203 -5.24 -18.04 -2.59
N SER A 204 -6.11 -18.64 -1.78
CA SER A 204 -5.97 -20.02 -1.31
C SER A 204 -6.23 -21.06 -2.42
N ALA A 205 -7.05 -20.74 -3.42
CA ALA A 205 -7.32 -21.61 -4.54
C ALA A 205 -6.12 -21.74 -5.49
N ILE A 206 -5.35 -20.66 -5.67
CA ILE A 206 -4.25 -20.61 -6.66
C ILE A 206 -3.19 -21.71 -6.42
N PRO A 207 -2.60 -21.90 -5.25
CA PRO A 207 -1.60 -22.94 -5.03
C PRO A 207 -2.17 -24.36 -5.22
N LEU A 208 -3.42 -24.60 -4.78
CA LEU A 208 -4.09 -25.90 -4.98
C LEU A 208 -4.28 -26.24 -6.45
N LEU A 209 -4.77 -25.28 -7.25
CA LEU A 209 -4.99 -25.49 -8.69
C LEU A 209 -3.67 -25.55 -9.45
N ALA A 210 -2.68 -24.75 -9.09
CA ALA A 210 -1.36 -24.76 -9.71
C ALA A 210 -0.65 -26.11 -9.51
N VAL A 211 -0.60 -26.57 -8.26
CA VAL A 211 0.06 -27.84 -7.94
C VAL A 211 -0.77 -29.03 -8.46
N GLY A 212 -2.10 -28.95 -8.40
CA GLY A 212 -2.96 -29.95 -9.04
C GLY A 212 -2.68 -30.09 -10.54
N ALA A 213 -2.55 -28.97 -11.26
CA ALA A 213 -2.20 -28.95 -12.68
C ALA A 213 -0.76 -29.47 -12.95
N ALA A 214 0.20 -29.11 -12.09
CA ALA A 214 1.56 -29.64 -12.17
C ALA A 214 1.59 -31.17 -12.07
N MET A 215 0.81 -31.76 -11.16
CA MET A 215 0.72 -33.21 -10.95
C MET A 215 0.01 -33.94 -12.10
N LEU A 216 -0.76 -33.26 -12.96
CA LEU A 216 -1.38 -33.88 -14.13
C LEU A 216 -0.37 -34.24 -15.21
N VAL A 217 0.79 -33.59 -15.23
CA VAL A 217 1.85 -33.92 -16.20
C VAL A 217 2.57 -35.18 -15.70
N PRO A 218 2.51 -36.30 -16.48
CA PRO A 218 3.10 -37.55 -16.06
C PRO A 218 4.62 -37.48 -16.07
N LEU A 219 5.26 -38.12 -15.08
CA LEU A 219 6.70 -38.34 -15.11
C LEU A 219 7.04 -39.44 -16.12
N PRO A 220 8.22 -39.39 -16.80
CA PRO A 220 8.62 -40.42 -17.73
C PRO A 220 8.78 -41.80 -17.05
N TYR A 221 8.22 -42.84 -17.61
CA TYR A 221 8.47 -44.26 -17.28
C TYR A 221 8.35 -44.62 -15.78
N GLU A 222 7.19 -44.38 -15.17
CA GLU A 222 6.91 -44.77 -13.78
C GLU A 222 7.93 -44.24 -12.74
N GLN A 223 8.70 -43.21 -13.09
CA GLN A 223 9.62 -42.61 -12.16
C GLN A 223 8.86 -41.76 -11.11
N HIS A 224 9.21 -41.98 -9.86
CA HIS A 224 8.75 -41.16 -8.74
C HIS A 224 9.87 -40.15 -8.41
N GLY A 225 9.52 -38.89 -8.16
CA GLY A 225 10.55 -37.91 -7.86
C GLY A 225 10.02 -36.47 -7.77
N PRO A 226 10.91 -35.50 -7.65
CA PRO A 226 10.53 -34.08 -7.60
C PRO A 226 9.87 -33.61 -8.90
N PHE A 227 9.17 -32.49 -8.83
CA PHE A 227 8.59 -31.84 -10.00
C PHE A 227 9.70 -31.49 -11.00
N GLN A 228 9.47 -31.88 -12.25
CA GLN A 228 10.33 -31.53 -13.37
C GLN A 228 9.86 -30.21 -14.02
N ALA A 229 10.66 -29.67 -14.96
CA ALA A 229 10.35 -28.42 -15.65
C ALA A 229 8.96 -28.38 -16.28
N ALA A 230 8.56 -29.48 -16.94
CA ALA A 230 7.21 -29.58 -17.56
C ALA A 230 6.07 -29.46 -16.53
N ASN A 231 6.23 -30.09 -15.35
CA ASN A 231 5.26 -29.98 -14.26
C ASN A 231 5.19 -28.54 -13.75
N LEU A 232 6.34 -27.89 -13.53
CA LEU A 232 6.42 -26.51 -13.08
C LEU A 232 5.81 -25.54 -14.10
N ALA A 233 6.06 -25.76 -15.40
CA ALA A 233 5.46 -24.97 -16.47
C ALA A 233 3.93 -25.04 -16.45
N ALA A 234 3.36 -26.24 -16.34
CA ALA A 234 1.91 -26.44 -16.29
C ALA A 234 1.27 -25.76 -15.07
N GLY A 235 1.84 -25.97 -13.89
CA GLY A 235 1.35 -25.35 -12.65
C GLY A 235 1.44 -23.82 -12.67
N ALA A 236 2.57 -23.30 -13.11
CA ALA A 236 2.81 -21.87 -13.21
C ALA A 236 1.89 -21.19 -14.25
N ALA A 237 1.63 -21.85 -15.38
CA ALA A 237 0.69 -21.37 -16.40
C ALA A 237 -0.73 -21.24 -15.82
N VAL A 238 -1.20 -22.24 -15.07
CA VAL A 238 -2.52 -22.21 -14.42
C VAL A 238 -2.58 -21.09 -13.38
N ALA A 239 -1.55 -20.91 -12.54
CA ALA A 239 -1.50 -19.80 -11.59
C ALA A 239 -1.57 -18.44 -12.29
N THR A 240 -0.85 -18.29 -13.40
CA THR A 240 -0.86 -17.07 -14.23
C THR A 240 -2.23 -16.79 -14.81
N ILE A 241 -2.85 -17.79 -15.46
CA ILE A 241 -4.16 -17.65 -16.10
C ILE A 241 -5.23 -17.24 -15.07
N ILE A 242 -5.28 -17.92 -13.93
CA ILE A 242 -6.26 -17.64 -12.88
C ILE A 242 -6.06 -16.22 -12.34
N SER A 243 -4.81 -15.82 -12.06
CA SER A 243 -4.49 -14.48 -11.56
C SER A 243 -4.84 -13.40 -12.57
N VAL A 244 -4.57 -13.59 -13.87
CA VAL A 244 -4.92 -12.64 -14.93
C VAL A 244 -6.45 -12.52 -15.11
N ILE A 245 -7.17 -13.65 -15.12
CA ILE A 245 -8.65 -13.63 -15.18
C ILE A 245 -9.19 -12.83 -14.01
N ARG A 246 -8.66 -13.07 -12.83
CA ARG A 246 -9.09 -12.38 -11.62
C ARG A 246 -8.79 -10.89 -11.65
N LEU A 247 -7.61 -10.49 -12.09
CA LEU A 247 -7.23 -9.08 -12.28
C LEU A 247 -8.15 -8.33 -13.26
N ARG A 248 -8.68 -9.02 -14.26
CA ARG A 248 -9.63 -8.45 -15.22
C ARG A 248 -11.04 -8.31 -14.64
N SER A 249 -11.43 -9.20 -13.74
CA SER A 249 -12.77 -9.20 -13.13
C SER A 249 -12.89 -8.23 -11.96
N THR A 250 -11.84 -8.08 -11.14
CA THR A 250 -11.84 -7.18 -9.97
C THR A 250 -10.47 -6.54 -9.81
N ARG A 251 -10.44 -5.31 -9.27
CA ARG A 251 -9.19 -4.62 -8.93
C ARG A 251 -8.73 -4.88 -7.49
N LEU A 252 -9.49 -5.67 -6.74
CA LEU A 252 -9.14 -6.05 -5.37
C LEU A 252 -7.94 -7.00 -5.37
N GLY A 253 -7.00 -6.78 -4.46
CA GLY A 253 -5.82 -7.62 -4.33
C GLY A 253 -4.82 -7.50 -5.48
N LEU A 254 -4.90 -6.41 -6.27
CA LEU A 254 -4.04 -6.18 -7.43
C LEU A 254 -2.55 -6.43 -7.15
N PRO A 255 -1.94 -6.01 -6.02
CA PRO A 255 -0.52 -6.28 -5.78
C PRO A 255 -0.20 -7.78 -5.72
N ALA A 256 -0.99 -8.56 -4.98
CA ALA A 256 -0.76 -9.99 -4.81
C ALA A 256 -1.01 -10.77 -6.11
N LEU A 257 -2.15 -10.51 -6.77
CA LEU A 257 -2.50 -11.17 -8.03
C LEU A 257 -1.54 -10.83 -9.16
N LEU A 258 -1.08 -9.56 -9.24
CA LEU A 258 -0.08 -9.13 -10.22
C LEU A 258 1.27 -9.82 -9.95
N ALA A 259 1.69 -9.90 -8.69
CA ALA A 259 2.92 -10.59 -8.33
C ALA A 259 2.86 -12.08 -8.74
N ILE A 260 1.76 -12.77 -8.44
CA ILE A 260 1.57 -14.18 -8.82
C ILE A 260 1.53 -14.34 -10.35
N ALA A 261 0.83 -13.44 -11.06
CA ALA A 261 0.75 -13.47 -12.51
C ALA A 261 2.12 -13.30 -13.18
N VAL A 262 2.92 -12.33 -12.71
CA VAL A 262 4.26 -12.07 -13.24
C VAL A 262 5.22 -13.22 -12.92
N LEU A 263 5.25 -13.68 -11.66
CA LEU A 263 6.09 -14.81 -11.25
C LEU A 263 5.71 -16.09 -11.97
N GLY A 264 4.41 -16.37 -12.07
CA GLY A 264 3.90 -17.54 -12.77
C GLY A 264 4.23 -17.49 -14.28
N ALA A 265 4.07 -16.34 -14.93
CA ALA A 265 4.43 -16.16 -16.33
C ALA A 265 5.94 -16.39 -16.57
N LEU A 266 6.78 -15.80 -15.72
CA LEU A 266 8.24 -15.98 -15.83
C LEU A 266 8.65 -17.43 -15.57
N LEU A 267 8.08 -18.07 -14.55
CA LEU A 267 8.35 -19.48 -14.26
C LEU A 267 7.89 -20.39 -15.40
N THR A 268 6.72 -20.11 -15.99
CA THR A 268 6.25 -20.82 -17.19
C THR A 268 7.23 -20.69 -18.35
N ILE A 269 7.71 -19.46 -18.62
CA ILE A 269 8.68 -19.19 -19.69
C ILE A 269 10.00 -19.95 -19.42
N PHE A 270 10.59 -19.81 -18.22
CA PHE A 270 11.85 -20.48 -17.90
C PHE A 270 11.75 -22.01 -17.97
N ALA A 271 10.69 -22.57 -17.38
CA ALA A 271 10.46 -24.01 -17.40
C ALA A 271 10.18 -24.54 -18.83
N SER A 272 9.49 -23.76 -19.67
CA SER A 272 9.28 -24.11 -21.08
C SER A 272 10.59 -24.05 -21.90
N ILE A 273 11.44 -23.06 -21.61
CA ILE A 273 12.77 -22.95 -22.24
C ILE A 273 13.65 -24.12 -21.82
N GLU A 274 13.62 -24.56 -20.58
CA GLU A 274 14.34 -25.73 -20.08
C GLU A 274 13.96 -26.99 -20.89
N THR A 275 12.65 -27.20 -21.06
CA THR A 275 12.14 -28.37 -21.80
C THR A 275 12.38 -28.32 -23.30
N ALA A 276 12.44 -27.12 -23.90
CA ALA A 276 12.56 -26.95 -25.35
C ALA A 276 14.00 -26.86 -25.86
N LEU A 277 14.91 -26.31 -25.07
CA LEU A 277 16.28 -25.98 -25.48
C LEU A 277 17.35 -26.80 -24.75
N ASP A 278 16.98 -27.76 -23.90
CA ASP A 278 17.86 -28.59 -23.08
C ASP A 278 18.91 -27.77 -22.30
N LEU A 279 18.53 -26.54 -21.87
CA LEU A 279 19.36 -25.69 -21.08
C LEU A 279 19.43 -26.22 -19.63
N SER A 280 20.60 -26.13 -19.02
CA SER A 280 20.73 -26.57 -17.64
C SER A 280 19.99 -25.63 -16.69
N ALA A 281 19.38 -26.18 -15.64
CA ALA A 281 18.72 -25.41 -14.58
C ALA A 281 19.63 -24.32 -13.99
N ARG A 282 20.94 -24.55 -13.95
CA ARG A 282 21.95 -23.58 -13.51
C ARG A 282 22.01 -22.34 -14.42
N GLN A 283 21.95 -22.54 -15.74
CA GLN A 283 21.92 -21.43 -16.71
C GLN A 283 20.66 -20.62 -16.56
N LEU A 284 19.51 -21.31 -16.39
CA LEU A 284 18.21 -20.66 -16.21
C LEU A 284 18.14 -19.91 -14.87
N ALA A 285 18.71 -20.44 -13.79
CA ALA A 285 18.79 -19.72 -12.52
C ALA A 285 19.60 -18.42 -12.67
N GLY A 286 20.74 -18.45 -13.37
CA GLY A 286 21.51 -17.24 -13.70
C GLY A 286 20.72 -16.24 -14.53
N ALA A 287 20.03 -16.71 -15.58
CA ALA A 287 19.15 -15.88 -16.40
C ALA A 287 17.98 -15.28 -15.60
N ALA A 288 17.40 -16.04 -14.67
CA ALA A 288 16.33 -15.56 -13.80
C ALA A 288 16.79 -14.44 -12.84
N VAL A 289 18.03 -14.51 -12.37
CA VAL A 289 18.64 -13.39 -11.59
C VAL A 289 18.74 -12.13 -12.44
N LEU A 290 19.17 -12.24 -13.72
CA LEU A 290 19.25 -11.09 -14.62
C LEU A 290 17.86 -10.48 -14.89
N VAL A 291 16.89 -11.34 -15.20
CA VAL A 291 15.50 -10.90 -15.44
C VAL A 291 14.90 -10.26 -14.18
N GLY A 292 15.16 -10.82 -13.00
CA GLY A 292 14.71 -10.26 -11.73
C GLY A 292 15.32 -8.89 -11.46
N LEU A 293 16.62 -8.70 -11.72
CA LEU A 293 17.28 -7.39 -11.59
C LEU A 293 16.73 -6.38 -12.59
N LEU A 294 16.50 -6.80 -13.83
CA LEU A 294 15.89 -5.96 -14.86
C LEU A 294 14.47 -5.56 -14.46
N LEU A 295 13.66 -6.51 -13.99
CA LEU A 295 12.29 -6.27 -13.52
C LEU A 295 12.28 -5.30 -12.34
N LEU A 296 13.18 -5.46 -11.37
CA LEU A 296 13.30 -4.56 -10.22
C LEU A 296 13.63 -3.13 -10.65
N THR A 297 14.54 -2.97 -11.61
CA THR A 297 14.93 -1.64 -12.13
C THR A 297 13.87 -1.02 -13.02
N ALA A 298 13.14 -1.83 -13.78
CA ALA A 298 12.08 -1.39 -14.67
C ALA A 298 10.71 -1.20 -13.96
N ALA A 299 10.53 -1.75 -12.76
CA ALA A 299 9.25 -1.77 -12.04
C ALA A 299 8.56 -0.40 -11.95
N PRO A 300 9.24 0.73 -11.64
CA PRO A 300 8.57 2.03 -11.59
C PRO A 300 8.03 2.46 -12.96
N ARG A 301 8.80 2.23 -14.03
CA ARG A 301 8.37 2.57 -15.40
C ARG A 301 7.19 1.69 -15.85
N LEU A 302 7.25 0.39 -15.54
CA LEU A 302 6.16 -0.53 -15.85
C LEU A 302 4.89 -0.19 -15.08
N ALA A 303 4.99 0.24 -13.82
CA ALA A 303 3.84 0.67 -13.03
C ALA A 303 3.14 1.89 -13.64
N VAL A 304 3.89 2.88 -14.11
CA VAL A 304 3.35 4.07 -14.81
C VAL A 304 2.68 3.67 -16.13
N LEU A 305 3.29 2.76 -16.89
CA LEU A 305 2.70 2.23 -18.13
C LEU A 305 1.38 1.49 -17.88
N VAL A 306 1.33 0.63 -16.85
CA VAL A 306 0.10 -0.11 -16.47
C VAL A 306 -1.01 0.85 -16.04
N ALA A 307 -0.67 1.92 -15.33
CA ALA A 307 -1.63 2.94 -14.90
C ALA A 307 -2.05 3.91 -16.02
N GLN A 308 -1.41 3.83 -17.20
CA GLN A 308 -1.66 4.72 -18.34
C GLN A 308 -1.59 6.22 -17.96
N ILE A 309 -0.67 6.55 -17.06
CA ILE A 309 -0.39 7.93 -16.70
C ILE A 309 0.45 8.51 -17.84
N ARG A 310 -0.13 9.43 -18.60
CA ARG A 310 0.61 10.17 -19.62
C ARG A 310 1.42 11.27 -18.94
N PRO A 311 2.71 11.43 -19.26
CA PRO A 311 3.43 12.64 -18.83
C PRO A 311 2.73 13.87 -19.44
N PRO A 312 2.69 14.99 -18.73
CA PRO A 312 2.18 16.23 -19.32
C PRO A 312 2.96 16.56 -20.60
N ASP A 313 2.24 16.91 -21.63
CA ASP A 313 2.84 17.39 -22.86
C ASP A 313 3.56 18.72 -22.55
N LEU A 314 4.88 18.70 -22.56
CA LEU A 314 5.66 19.93 -22.41
C LEU A 314 5.37 20.81 -23.64
N PRO A 315 5.00 22.08 -23.45
CA PRO A 315 4.77 22.96 -24.56
C PRO A 315 6.05 23.13 -25.41
N ASP A 316 5.96 22.90 -26.69
CA ASP A 316 7.04 23.13 -27.61
C ASP A 316 7.48 24.62 -27.54
N PRO A 317 8.78 24.93 -27.48
CA PRO A 317 9.26 26.28 -27.46
C PRO A 317 8.75 27.04 -28.70
N GLY A 318 7.92 28.05 -28.49
CA GLY A 318 7.39 28.92 -29.59
C GLY A 318 5.97 28.60 -30.04
N ARG A 319 5.26 27.61 -29.44
CA ARG A 319 3.81 27.47 -29.62
C ARG A 319 3.07 28.21 -28.50
N GLU A 320 1.97 28.88 -28.87
CA GLU A 320 1.05 29.43 -27.88
C GLU A 320 0.60 28.29 -26.96
N VAL A 321 0.84 28.48 -25.67
CA VAL A 321 0.43 27.52 -24.62
C VAL A 321 -1.09 27.56 -24.57
N ASN A 322 -1.73 26.49 -25.01
CA ASN A 322 -3.15 26.32 -24.82
C ASN A 322 -3.40 26.20 -23.30
N HIS A 323 -3.98 27.24 -22.70
CA HIS A 323 -4.22 27.31 -21.25
C HIS A 323 -4.96 26.10 -20.70
N SER A 324 -5.74 25.41 -21.52
CA SER A 324 -6.43 24.16 -21.14
C SER A 324 -5.49 23.00 -20.75
N THR A 325 -4.24 22.98 -21.22
CA THR A 325 -3.28 21.90 -20.92
C THR A 325 -2.46 22.18 -19.66
N LEU A 326 -2.27 23.45 -19.30
CA LEU A 326 -1.62 23.83 -18.04
C LEU A 326 -2.60 23.78 -16.86
N THR A 327 -3.88 24.00 -17.11
CA THR A 327 -4.97 23.95 -16.14
C THR A 327 -5.08 22.58 -15.46
N ASP A 328 -4.78 21.49 -16.17
CA ASP A 328 -4.85 20.12 -15.63
C ASP A 328 -3.79 19.78 -14.55
N ILE A 329 -2.74 20.61 -14.37
CA ILE A 329 -1.63 20.32 -13.45
C ILE A 329 -1.53 21.33 -12.30
N PHE A 330 -1.98 22.56 -12.51
CA PHE A 330 -1.82 23.65 -11.53
C PHE A 330 -3.13 24.30 -11.05
N ASP A 331 -4.28 23.94 -11.61
CA ASP A 331 -5.55 24.59 -11.34
C ASP A 331 -6.28 24.15 -10.05
N ALA A 332 -5.60 23.46 -9.16
CA ALA A 332 -6.13 23.38 -7.81
C ALA A 332 -5.86 24.66 -6.98
N GLU A 333 -4.99 25.55 -7.43
CA GLU A 333 -4.54 26.70 -6.60
C GLU A 333 -4.74 28.12 -7.16
N THR A 334 -5.11 28.30 -8.42
CA THR A 334 -5.16 29.66 -9.02
C THR A 334 -6.29 29.91 -10.02
N ALA A 335 -7.51 29.45 -9.76
CA ALA A 335 -8.66 29.90 -10.53
C ALA A 335 -9.04 31.33 -10.11
N GLY A 336 -8.55 32.32 -10.84
CA GLY A 336 -9.01 33.72 -10.75
C GLY A 336 -10.46 33.83 -11.26
N PRO A 337 -11.24 34.84 -10.79
CA PRO A 337 -12.64 35.00 -11.15
C PRO A 337 -12.75 35.54 -12.61
N GLY A 338 -12.95 34.67 -13.58
CA GLY A 338 -13.17 35.14 -14.96
C GLY A 338 -13.19 34.11 -16.08
N GLU A 339 -13.00 32.83 -15.84
CA GLU A 339 -13.05 31.82 -16.92
C GLU A 339 -14.29 30.93 -16.80
N GLU A 340 -14.99 30.81 -17.93
CA GLU A 340 -16.26 30.16 -18.13
C GLU A 340 -16.35 28.79 -17.45
N GLU A 341 -17.43 28.61 -16.72
CA GLU A 341 -17.87 27.44 -15.97
C GLU A 341 -17.73 26.15 -16.78
N GLN A 342 -16.60 25.46 -16.67
CA GLN A 342 -16.64 24.02 -16.86
C GLN A 342 -17.40 23.42 -15.68
N PRO A 343 -18.45 22.63 -15.91
CA PRO A 343 -19.29 22.14 -14.83
C PRO A 343 -18.45 21.39 -13.81
N ALA A 344 -18.62 21.72 -12.53
CA ALA A 344 -17.91 21.13 -11.38
C ALA A 344 -17.89 19.59 -11.43
N ALA A 345 -18.88 18.97 -12.04
CA ALA A 345 -18.96 17.55 -12.34
C ALA A 345 -17.87 17.02 -13.29
N GLN A 346 -17.30 17.85 -14.18
CA GLN A 346 -16.22 17.45 -15.07
C GLN A 346 -14.86 17.54 -14.38
N ARG A 347 -14.64 18.57 -13.55
CA ARG A 347 -13.46 18.67 -12.69
C ARG A 347 -13.38 17.51 -11.68
N ASN A 348 -14.46 17.22 -10.98
CA ASN A 348 -14.54 16.08 -10.06
C ASN A 348 -14.29 14.73 -10.75
N ARG A 349 -14.77 14.54 -11.98
CA ARG A 349 -14.49 13.32 -12.74
C ARG A 349 -13.05 13.23 -13.18
N ALA A 350 -12.39 14.32 -13.53
CA ALA A 350 -10.98 14.36 -13.91
C ALA A 350 -10.06 14.09 -12.70
N THR A 351 -10.32 14.70 -11.54
CA THR A 351 -9.58 14.46 -10.30
C THR A 351 -9.77 13.04 -9.78
N LEU A 352 -11.00 12.52 -9.75
CA LEU A 352 -11.28 11.13 -9.40
C LEU A 352 -10.60 10.13 -10.34
N SER A 353 -10.50 10.44 -11.64
CA SER A 353 -9.79 9.60 -12.61
C SER A 353 -8.27 9.60 -12.37
N LEU A 354 -7.68 10.74 -12.01
CA LEU A 354 -6.25 10.86 -11.70
C LEU A 354 -5.89 10.11 -10.42
N GLU A 355 -6.67 10.27 -9.36
CA GLU A 355 -6.47 9.54 -8.10
C GLU A 355 -6.59 8.02 -8.29
N SER A 356 -7.59 7.57 -9.04
CA SER A 356 -7.76 6.14 -9.34
C SER A 356 -6.58 5.57 -10.14
N ARG A 357 -6.00 6.33 -11.06
CA ARG A 357 -4.79 5.95 -11.81
C ARG A 357 -3.54 5.95 -10.92
N ALA A 358 -3.40 6.94 -10.04
CA ALA A 358 -2.31 6.99 -9.07
C ALA A 358 -2.35 5.78 -8.12
N ARG A 359 -3.52 5.44 -7.58
CA ARG A 359 -3.73 4.22 -6.77
C ARG A 359 -3.41 2.95 -7.56
N LEU A 360 -3.76 2.89 -8.84
CA LEU A 360 -3.43 1.76 -9.71
C LEU A 360 -1.91 1.64 -9.92
N ALA A 361 -1.21 2.77 -10.14
CA ALA A 361 0.25 2.81 -10.26
C ALA A 361 0.94 2.31 -8.99
N ILE A 362 0.54 2.80 -7.83
CA ILE A 362 1.12 2.41 -6.53
C ILE A 362 0.90 0.92 -6.27
N ASN A 363 -0.32 0.42 -6.47
CA ASN A 363 -0.64 -0.99 -6.28
C ASN A 363 0.05 -1.88 -7.32
N GLY A 364 0.17 -1.42 -8.57
CA GLY A 364 0.95 -2.08 -9.61
C GLY A 364 2.44 -2.17 -9.25
N LEU A 365 3.01 -1.07 -8.76
CA LEU A 365 4.40 -1.02 -8.31
C LEU A 365 4.64 -1.98 -7.13
N ARG A 366 3.72 -2.04 -6.15
CA ARG A 366 3.78 -3.02 -5.05
C ARG A 366 3.87 -4.45 -5.57
N GLY A 367 3.00 -4.82 -6.52
CA GLY A 367 2.97 -6.15 -7.11
C GLY A 367 4.26 -6.48 -7.89
N LEU A 368 4.75 -5.54 -8.70
CA LEU A 368 5.98 -5.73 -9.47
C LEU A 368 7.22 -5.87 -8.59
N ILE A 369 7.32 -5.09 -7.51
CA ILE A 369 8.45 -5.19 -6.56
C ILE A 369 8.41 -6.52 -5.81
N VAL A 370 7.23 -6.96 -5.35
CA VAL A 370 7.08 -8.27 -4.72
C VAL A 370 7.49 -9.38 -5.69
N ALA A 371 7.06 -9.32 -6.96
CA ALA A 371 7.46 -10.28 -7.97
C ALA A 371 8.98 -10.28 -8.22
N ALA A 372 9.56 -9.09 -8.45
CA ALA A 372 10.99 -8.97 -8.74
C ALA A 372 11.87 -9.44 -7.58
N SER A 373 11.55 -9.05 -6.35
CA SER A 373 12.29 -9.43 -5.15
C SER A 373 12.19 -10.94 -4.87
N THR A 374 11.01 -11.53 -5.04
CA THR A 374 10.79 -12.97 -4.89
C THR A 374 11.54 -13.77 -5.95
N LEU A 375 11.50 -13.31 -7.22
CA LEU A 375 12.26 -13.94 -8.31
C LEU A 375 13.77 -13.90 -8.04
N LEU A 376 14.29 -12.73 -7.63
CA LEU A 376 15.73 -12.57 -7.33
C LEU A 376 16.16 -13.48 -6.18
N ALA A 377 15.38 -13.52 -5.09
CA ALA A 377 15.67 -14.37 -3.94
C ALA A 377 15.63 -15.86 -4.32
N GLY A 378 14.56 -16.30 -4.99
CA GLY A 378 14.39 -17.68 -5.41
C GLY A 378 15.47 -18.13 -6.39
N ALA A 379 15.79 -17.30 -7.38
CA ALA A 379 16.81 -17.62 -8.38
C ALA A 379 18.22 -17.66 -7.79
N ALA A 380 18.56 -16.76 -6.84
CA ALA A 380 19.85 -16.77 -6.16
C ALA A 380 20.03 -18.02 -5.28
N VAL A 381 18.99 -18.39 -4.50
CA VAL A 381 18.98 -19.60 -3.69
C VAL A 381 19.06 -20.86 -4.57
N LEU A 382 18.29 -20.92 -5.67
CA LEU A 382 18.33 -22.02 -6.62
C LEU A 382 19.72 -22.15 -7.26
N SER A 383 20.33 -21.04 -7.67
CA SER A 383 21.70 -21.04 -8.22
C SER A 383 22.71 -21.63 -7.24
N ALA A 384 22.62 -21.27 -5.96
CA ALA A 384 23.46 -21.82 -4.89
C ALA A 384 23.18 -23.32 -4.65
N ALA A 385 21.92 -23.75 -4.71
CA ALA A 385 21.50 -25.14 -4.50
C ALA A 385 21.98 -26.05 -5.66
N LEU A 386 22.04 -25.55 -6.88
CA LEU A 386 22.52 -26.28 -8.04
C LEU A 386 24.06 -26.38 -8.11
N SER A 387 24.78 -25.60 -7.32
CA SER A 387 26.24 -25.65 -7.18
C SER A 387 26.64 -25.46 -5.71
N PRO A 388 26.37 -26.48 -4.86
CA PRO A 388 26.61 -26.36 -3.43
C PRO A 388 28.08 -26.04 -3.11
N GLY A 389 28.33 -24.97 -2.34
CA GLY A 389 29.67 -24.50 -2.00
C GLY A 389 30.38 -23.72 -3.10
N GLY A 390 29.75 -23.42 -4.21
CA GLY A 390 30.30 -22.60 -5.28
C GLY A 390 30.53 -21.14 -4.83
N ILE A 391 31.77 -20.67 -4.86
CA ILE A 391 32.13 -19.31 -4.42
C ILE A 391 31.43 -18.24 -5.25
N ARG A 392 31.25 -18.46 -6.55
CA ARG A 392 30.58 -17.50 -7.47
C ARG A 392 29.13 -17.30 -7.12
N GLU A 393 28.43 -18.39 -6.84
CA GLU A 393 27.02 -18.41 -6.45
C GLU A 393 26.82 -17.76 -5.08
N ILE A 394 27.72 -17.98 -4.15
CA ILE A 394 27.70 -17.32 -2.82
C ILE A 394 27.89 -15.82 -2.96
N ILE A 395 28.88 -15.37 -3.74
CA ILE A 395 29.14 -13.94 -3.97
C ILE A 395 27.95 -13.29 -4.71
N MET A 396 27.37 -13.99 -5.70
CA MET A 396 26.18 -13.50 -6.41
C MET A 396 25.00 -13.35 -5.45
N ALA A 397 24.73 -14.34 -4.60
CA ALA A 397 23.65 -14.27 -3.61
C ALA A 397 23.88 -13.16 -2.57
N ALA A 398 25.11 -12.96 -2.14
CA ALA A 398 25.49 -11.83 -1.27
C ALA A 398 25.25 -10.47 -1.97
N ALA A 399 25.63 -10.34 -3.24
CA ALA A 399 25.40 -9.14 -4.02
C ALA A 399 23.91 -8.88 -4.24
N VAL A 400 23.13 -9.92 -4.57
CA VAL A 400 21.66 -9.83 -4.70
C VAL A 400 21.02 -9.37 -3.38
N SER A 401 21.40 -9.98 -2.25
CA SER A 401 20.90 -9.57 -0.93
C SER A 401 21.28 -8.11 -0.62
N GLY A 402 22.51 -7.71 -0.96
CA GLY A 402 22.97 -6.32 -0.81
C GLY A 402 22.14 -5.34 -1.63
N VAL A 403 21.87 -5.65 -2.91
CA VAL A 403 20.99 -4.84 -3.78
C VAL A 403 19.59 -4.71 -3.17
N LEU A 404 18.98 -5.80 -2.72
CA LEU A 404 17.64 -5.81 -2.18
C LEU A 404 17.54 -4.94 -0.90
N VAL A 405 18.50 -5.08 0.03
CA VAL A 405 18.52 -4.26 1.25
C VAL A 405 18.76 -2.79 0.94
N MET A 406 19.74 -2.46 0.06
CA MET A 406 20.02 -1.07 -0.26
C MET A 406 18.90 -0.41 -1.06
N ARG A 407 18.24 -1.16 -1.95
CA ARG A 407 17.11 -0.70 -2.74
C ARG A 407 15.88 -0.39 -1.89
N SER A 408 15.71 -1.05 -0.73
CA SER A 408 14.56 -0.77 0.17
C SER A 408 14.50 0.68 0.64
N ARG A 409 15.62 1.41 0.67
CA ARG A 409 15.70 2.83 1.04
C ARG A 409 15.01 3.78 0.05
N TRP A 410 14.89 3.36 -1.21
CA TRP A 410 14.32 4.17 -2.28
C TRP A 410 12.78 4.15 -2.30
N TYR A 411 12.18 3.21 -1.58
CA TYR A 411 10.75 3.01 -1.57
C TYR A 411 10.14 3.43 -0.23
N PRO A 412 9.36 4.53 -0.20
CA PRO A 412 8.73 5.02 1.03
C PRO A 412 7.57 4.13 1.49
N ASP A 413 7.00 3.32 0.58
CA ASP A 413 5.90 2.43 0.90
C ASP A 413 6.37 1.21 1.70
N ARG A 414 5.75 1.01 2.88
CA ARG A 414 6.10 -0.08 3.80
C ARG A 414 6.03 -1.47 3.16
N VAL A 415 5.04 -1.71 2.26
CA VAL A 415 4.87 -3.02 1.63
C VAL A 415 6.05 -3.33 0.71
N GLN A 416 6.49 -2.34 -0.07
CA GLN A 416 7.62 -2.47 -0.98
C GLN A 416 8.93 -2.67 -0.21
N ALA A 417 9.17 -1.86 0.83
CA ALA A 417 10.38 -1.97 1.65
C ALA A 417 10.44 -3.32 2.39
N ILE A 418 9.33 -3.76 3.00
CA ILE A 418 9.25 -5.06 3.68
C ILE A 418 9.50 -6.21 2.70
N ALA A 419 8.91 -6.17 1.49
CA ALA A 419 9.10 -7.21 0.49
C ALA A 419 10.59 -7.36 0.08
N LEU A 420 11.28 -6.24 -0.12
CA LEU A 420 12.71 -6.24 -0.45
C LEU A 420 13.58 -6.80 0.68
N VAL A 421 13.35 -6.34 1.92
CA VAL A 421 14.10 -6.83 3.09
C VAL A 421 13.80 -8.31 3.35
N ALA A 422 12.52 -8.71 3.26
CA ALA A 422 12.14 -10.12 3.42
C ALA A 422 12.80 -11.02 2.35
N ALA A 423 12.81 -10.58 1.09
CA ALA A 423 13.49 -11.30 0.02
C ALA A 423 15.01 -11.43 0.25
N ALA A 424 15.66 -10.37 0.71
CA ALA A 424 17.06 -10.42 1.11
C ALA A 424 17.30 -11.43 2.25
N THR A 425 16.45 -11.41 3.27
CA THR A 425 16.49 -12.36 4.38
C THR A 425 16.32 -13.81 3.91
N VAL A 426 15.32 -14.06 3.05
CA VAL A 426 15.08 -15.38 2.44
C VAL A 426 16.30 -15.83 1.63
N THR A 427 16.97 -14.94 0.90
CA THR A 427 18.20 -15.26 0.16
C THR A 427 19.32 -15.69 1.12
N VAL A 428 19.58 -14.93 2.17
CA VAL A 428 20.65 -15.24 3.15
C VAL A 428 20.37 -16.57 3.87
N VAL A 429 19.12 -16.74 4.34
CA VAL A 429 18.71 -17.96 5.04
C VAL A 429 18.72 -19.17 4.11
N GLY A 430 18.17 -19.05 2.92
CA GLY A 430 18.15 -20.14 1.93
C GLY A 430 19.54 -20.60 1.51
N VAL A 431 20.43 -19.66 1.21
CA VAL A 431 21.85 -19.98 0.93
C VAL A 431 22.54 -20.59 2.14
N GLY A 432 22.22 -20.11 3.35
CA GLY A 432 22.72 -20.68 4.59
C GLY A 432 22.37 -22.16 4.75
N PHE A 433 21.12 -22.54 4.49
CA PHE A 433 20.68 -23.95 4.51
C PHE A 433 21.46 -24.77 3.48
N VAL A 434 21.58 -24.27 2.25
CA VAL A 434 22.36 -24.93 1.20
C VAL A 434 23.82 -25.17 1.59
N LEU A 435 24.46 -24.17 2.23
CA LEU A 435 25.85 -24.28 2.65
C LEU A 435 26.04 -25.23 3.85
N VAL A 436 25.12 -25.23 4.81
CA VAL A 436 25.16 -26.18 5.93
C VAL A 436 25.01 -27.62 5.46
N ASP A 437 24.18 -27.87 4.42
CA ASP A 437 24.03 -29.17 3.82
C ASP A 437 25.28 -29.57 3.00
N ALA A 438 25.84 -28.62 2.23
CA ALA A 438 27.02 -28.83 1.38
C ALA A 438 28.33 -29.13 2.14
N TYR A 439 28.52 -28.48 3.29
CA TYR A 439 29.76 -28.64 4.05
C TYR A 439 29.76 -29.90 4.94
N ALA A 440 30.78 -30.75 4.78
CA ALA A 440 30.88 -32.01 5.52
C ALA A 440 31.34 -31.82 6.98
N THR A 441 32.16 -30.77 7.28
CA THR A 441 32.80 -30.61 8.57
C THR A 441 32.00 -29.73 9.54
N ALA A 442 31.93 -30.12 10.81
CA ALA A 442 31.24 -29.36 11.83
C ALA A 442 31.76 -27.92 11.99
N PRO A 443 33.07 -27.63 11.96
CA PRO A 443 33.57 -26.26 12.03
C PRO A 443 33.09 -25.39 10.88
N ALA A 444 33.07 -25.89 9.64
CA ALA A 444 32.58 -25.11 8.48
C ALA A 444 31.09 -24.79 8.61
N ARG A 445 30.28 -25.73 9.05
CA ARG A 445 28.84 -25.51 9.34
C ARG A 445 28.64 -24.44 10.41
N THR A 446 29.44 -24.49 11.47
CA THR A 446 29.39 -23.51 12.56
C THR A 446 29.74 -22.09 12.07
N VAL A 447 30.73 -21.96 11.19
CA VAL A 447 31.10 -20.66 10.57
C VAL A 447 29.91 -20.09 9.79
N VAL A 448 29.21 -20.89 8.99
CA VAL A 448 28.01 -20.46 8.27
C VAL A 448 26.93 -19.95 9.23
N VAL A 449 26.66 -20.68 10.30
CA VAL A 449 25.67 -20.29 11.31
C VAL A 449 26.06 -18.97 11.98
N LEU A 450 27.34 -18.80 12.34
CA LEU A 450 27.85 -17.57 12.96
C LEU A 450 27.77 -16.37 12.01
N VAL A 451 28.04 -16.56 10.73
CA VAL A 451 27.89 -15.50 9.72
C VAL A 451 26.42 -15.07 9.59
N ILE A 452 25.48 -16.04 9.52
CA ILE A 452 24.05 -15.73 9.47
C ILE A 452 23.60 -15.01 10.75
N ALA A 453 24.04 -15.48 11.91
CA ALA A 453 23.74 -14.85 13.19
C ALA A 453 24.27 -13.40 13.26
N ALA A 454 25.49 -13.16 12.77
CA ALA A 454 26.06 -11.82 12.69
C ALA A 454 25.28 -10.90 11.75
N LEU A 455 24.86 -11.40 10.58
CA LEU A 455 24.02 -10.65 9.64
C LEU A 455 22.62 -10.34 10.24
N ALA A 456 22.02 -11.30 10.94
CA ALA A 456 20.75 -11.10 11.63
C ALA A 456 20.86 -10.05 12.74
N ALA A 457 21.93 -10.12 13.55
CA ALA A 457 22.22 -9.12 14.59
C ALA A 457 22.46 -7.73 13.99
N ALA A 458 23.23 -7.64 12.91
CA ALA A 458 23.46 -6.38 12.19
C ALA A 458 22.15 -5.80 11.64
N GLY A 459 21.28 -6.64 11.10
CA GLY A 459 19.94 -6.25 10.64
C GLY A 459 19.07 -5.71 11.78
N ALA A 460 19.04 -6.40 12.93
CA ALA A 460 18.29 -5.97 14.11
C ALA A 460 18.79 -4.63 14.66
N VAL A 461 20.13 -4.48 14.81
CA VAL A 461 20.75 -3.21 15.26
C VAL A 461 20.47 -2.08 14.27
N SER A 462 20.55 -2.35 12.97
CA SER A 462 20.25 -1.36 11.94
C SER A 462 18.77 -0.94 12.00
N GLY A 463 17.84 -1.89 12.14
CA GLY A 463 16.43 -1.62 12.29
C GLY A 463 16.07 -0.79 13.53
N ALA A 464 16.80 -1.01 14.64
CA ALA A 464 16.58 -0.27 15.88
C ALA A 464 17.20 1.14 15.88
N ARG A 465 18.37 1.33 15.22
CA ARG A 465 19.15 2.57 15.34
C ARG A 465 19.03 3.51 14.14
N LEU A 466 18.79 3.00 12.92
CA LEU A 466 18.72 3.84 11.70
C LEU A 466 17.46 4.69 11.56
N PRO A 467 16.26 4.27 12.04
CA PRO A 467 15.08 5.13 11.94
C PRO A 467 15.30 6.46 12.67
N GLY A 468 15.16 7.58 11.96
CA GLY A 468 15.34 8.93 12.52
C GLY A 468 16.77 9.49 12.47
N VAL A 469 17.79 8.71 12.14
CA VAL A 469 19.17 9.21 12.01
C VAL A 469 19.38 9.89 10.66
N ARG A 470 19.79 11.16 10.68
CA ARG A 470 20.20 11.88 9.47
C ARG A 470 21.60 11.44 9.05
N LEU A 471 21.68 10.62 8.02
CA LEU A 471 22.97 10.22 7.44
C LEU A 471 23.67 11.42 6.79
N SER A 472 24.98 11.54 7.00
CA SER A 472 25.79 12.56 6.34
C SER A 472 25.77 12.35 4.81
N PRO A 473 25.92 13.42 3.99
CA PRO A 473 25.95 13.30 2.53
C PRO A 473 27.02 12.34 2.02
N VAL A 474 28.17 12.28 2.71
CA VAL A 474 29.28 11.37 2.37
C VAL A 474 28.87 9.91 2.56
N VAL A 475 28.27 9.58 3.71
CA VAL A 475 27.79 8.22 4.00
C VAL A 475 26.72 7.79 2.99
N ARG A 476 25.77 8.68 2.66
CA ARG A 476 24.75 8.41 1.65
C ARG A 476 25.39 8.09 0.30
N ARG A 477 26.35 8.88 -0.14
CA ARG A 477 27.07 8.67 -1.40
C ARG A 477 27.87 7.37 -1.42
N THR A 478 28.50 7.02 -0.31
CA THR A 478 29.23 5.74 -0.18
C THR A 478 28.29 4.55 -0.33
N ILE A 479 27.12 4.59 0.31
CA ILE A 479 26.12 3.53 0.20
C ILE A 479 25.63 3.39 -1.24
N ASP A 480 25.38 4.52 -1.93
CA ASP A 480 24.94 4.51 -3.34
C ASP A 480 26.02 3.90 -4.25
N LEU A 481 27.31 4.20 -4.02
CA LEU A 481 28.41 3.60 -4.78
C LEU A 481 28.52 2.09 -4.55
N ILE A 482 28.32 1.62 -3.31
CA ILE A 482 28.28 0.18 -2.99
C ILE A 482 27.08 -0.49 -3.69
N GLU A 483 25.93 0.15 -3.69
CA GLU A 483 24.74 -0.35 -4.42
C GLU A 483 25.04 -0.51 -5.92
N TYR A 484 25.65 0.49 -6.54
CA TYR A 484 26.04 0.43 -7.96
C TYR A 484 27.08 -0.68 -8.23
N ALA A 485 28.03 -0.88 -7.32
CA ALA A 485 29.00 -1.97 -7.42
C ALA A 485 28.31 -3.34 -7.39
N PHE A 486 27.34 -3.55 -6.52
CA PHE A 486 26.56 -4.78 -6.48
C PHE A 486 25.69 -4.97 -7.73
N ILE A 487 24.99 -3.90 -8.18
CA ILE A 487 24.20 -3.93 -9.43
C ILE A 487 25.07 -4.31 -10.63
N LEU A 488 26.32 -3.86 -10.68
CA LEU A 488 27.25 -4.22 -11.74
C LEU A 488 27.80 -5.63 -11.58
N ALA A 489 28.07 -6.08 -10.36
CA ALA A 489 28.62 -7.40 -10.08
C ALA A 489 27.62 -8.53 -10.40
N VAL A 490 26.32 -8.35 -10.15
CA VAL A 490 25.30 -9.37 -10.38
C VAL A 490 25.26 -9.85 -11.83
N PRO A 491 25.18 -9.00 -12.88
CA PRO A 491 25.22 -9.46 -14.28
C PRO A 491 26.51 -10.17 -14.65
N VAL A 492 27.66 -9.66 -14.19
CA VAL A 492 28.96 -10.29 -14.47
C VAL A 492 29.02 -11.70 -13.90
N LEU A 493 28.61 -11.88 -12.64
CA LEU A 493 28.58 -13.19 -11.98
C LEU A 493 27.53 -14.12 -12.60
N ALA A 494 26.34 -13.61 -12.92
CA ALA A 494 25.31 -14.38 -13.58
C ALA A 494 25.78 -14.91 -14.96
N CYS A 495 26.36 -14.06 -15.80
CA CYS A 495 26.95 -14.49 -17.08
C CYS A 495 28.07 -15.51 -16.89
N TRP A 496 28.84 -15.39 -15.81
CA TRP A 496 29.90 -16.38 -15.48
C TRP A 496 29.29 -17.73 -15.08
N ILE A 497 28.26 -17.73 -14.23
CA ILE A 497 27.55 -18.94 -13.81
C ILE A 497 26.85 -19.61 -14.99
N MET A 498 26.30 -18.82 -15.92
CA MET A 498 25.72 -19.33 -17.17
C MET A 498 26.74 -19.94 -18.13
N GLY A 499 28.03 -19.73 -17.92
CA GLY A 499 29.09 -20.23 -18.79
C GLY A 499 29.29 -19.45 -20.09
N ILE A 500 28.72 -18.24 -20.21
CA ILE A 500 28.82 -17.40 -21.41
C ILE A 500 30.28 -17.11 -21.75
N TYR A 501 31.10 -16.79 -20.76
CA TYR A 501 32.53 -16.48 -20.98
C TYR A 501 33.35 -17.70 -21.43
N THR A 502 32.94 -18.92 -21.04
CA THR A 502 33.61 -20.16 -21.54
C THR A 502 33.20 -20.49 -22.94
N ALA A 503 31.91 -20.25 -23.28
CA ALA A 503 31.43 -20.43 -24.66
C ALA A 503 32.11 -19.44 -25.62
N MET A 504 32.30 -18.18 -25.25
CA MET A 504 32.99 -17.17 -26.06
C MET A 504 34.48 -17.43 -26.25
N ARG A 505 35.14 -18.18 -25.34
CA ARG A 505 36.55 -18.59 -25.51
C ARG A 505 36.74 -19.81 -26.37
N GLY A 506 35.69 -20.58 -26.59
CA GLY A 506 35.70 -21.76 -27.46
C GLY A 506 35.37 -21.47 -28.93
N LEU A 507 35.03 -20.20 -29.24
CA LEU A 507 34.89 -19.67 -30.59
C LEU A 507 36.21 -19.04 -31.04
#